data_3165a74392998df586cfdf9d5eebe607
#
_entry.id   3165a74392998df586cfdf9d5eebe607
#
_cell.length_a   1.000
_cell.length_b   1.000
_cell.length_c   1.000
_cell.angle_alpha   90.00
_cell.angle_beta   90.00
_cell.angle_gamma   90.00
#
_symmetry.space_group_name_H-M   'P 1'
#
loop_
_entity.id
_entity.type
_entity.pdbx_description
1 polymer ?
#
loop_
_entity_poly.entity_id
_entity_poly.type
_entity_poly.pdbx_seq_one_letter_code
_entity_poly.pdbx_strand_id
1 'polypeptide(L)'
;MTAFSPKQRTVLSWWVPGSPNRGKEAIVCDGAVRSGKTLAMGLSFFLWAMSCFSGQKFGVCGKTIASLRRNVLSEILPKLEALGAKWKEKRTDNLLTVKFRGRENQFYVFGGRDESSASLIQGITFAGVLLDEVALMPRSFVEQACARCSVAGSRLWFNCNPAGPGHWFYRTWILEAEKRNCLRLHFTMEDNPSLTPEIRQRYQKLYTGVFHRRFILGQWAQAEGRVYDFFSPEMVGKAPESCEKWYISCDYGTVNPTSMGLWGLRGGVWYRVKEFYFNSREARRQMTDEEYARALEGLAGERRITAVIVDPSAASFIEVLRRKGWRVRKAENDVLSGIRLTSDLLKAGKIVICEGCADCLREMDEYVWDLSGGGKDKVRKEHDHAMDDMRYFAATVLGERQEGVSAWAVERRR
;
A
#
# COMPACT_ATOMS: atom_id res chain seq x y z
N MET A 1 -20.12 -22.70 1.69
CA MET A 1 -19.82 -21.25 1.92
C MET A 1 -19.59 -21.06 3.40
N THR A 2 -18.45 -20.52 3.78
CA THR A 2 -18.20 -20.11 5.19
C THR A 2 -19.20 -19.03 5.57
N ALA A 3 -19.85 -19.18 6.72
CA ALA A 3 -20.86 -18.23 7.18
C ALA A 3 -20.20 -16.89 7.52
N PHE A 4 -20.88 -15.78 7.23
CA PHE A 4 -20.43 -14.45 7.66
C PHE A 4 -20.41 -14.33 9.19
N SER A 5 -19.38 -13.68 9.73
CA SER A 5 -19.31 -13.38 11.16
C SER A 5 -20.43 -12.40 11.59
N PRO A 6 -20.71 -12.27 12.92
CA PRO A 6 -21.70 -11.31 13.39
C PRO A 6 -21.45 -9.88 12.90
N LYS A 7 -20.19 -9.41 12.95
CA LYS A 7 -19.82 -8.07 12.45
C LYS A 7 -20.01 -7.93 10.93
N GLN A 8 -19.62 -8.95 10.16
CA GLN A 8 -19.85 -8.94 8.71
C GLN A 8 -21.35 -8.91 8.38
N ARG A 9 -22.19 -9.66 9.13
CA ARG A 9 -23.65 -9.59 8.97
C ARG A 9 -24.20 -8.20 9.29
N THR A 10 -23.70 -7.54 10.33
CA THR A 10 -24.06 -6.14 10.63
C THR A 10 -23.70 -5.23 9.47
N VAL A 11 -22.49 -5.36 8.87
CA VAL A 11 -22.10 -4.59 7.68
C VAL A 11 -23.05 -4.83 6.50
N LEU A 12 -23.47 -6.06 6.27
CA LEU A 12 -24.36 -6.40 5.16
C LEU A 12 -25.79 -5.87 5.35
N SER A 13 -26.23 -5.67 6.61
CA SER A 13 -27.63 -5.36 6.93
C SER A 13 -27.88 -4.04 7.66
N TRP A 14 -26.88 -3.19 7.90
CA TRP A 14 -27.05 -1.95 8.65
C TRP A 14 -28.07 -0.98 8.05
N TRP A 15 -28.26 -1.01 6.75
CA TRP A 15 -29.11 -0.14 5.95
C TRP A 15 -30.51 -0.71 5.68
N VAL A 16 -30.77 -2.00 5.98
CA VAL A 16 -32.05 -2.65 5.66
C VAL A 16 -33.18 -2.19 6.59
N PRO A 17 -34.44 -2.26 6.16
CA PRO A 17 -35.59 -2.04 7.03
C PRO A 17 -35.51 -2.93 8.27
N GLY A 18 -35.80 -2.38 9.45
CA GLY A 18 -35.72 -3.10 10.73
C GLY A 18 -34.35 -3.16 11.37
N SER A 19 -33.28 -2.73 10.69
CA SER A 19 -31.96 -2.60 11.33
C SER A 19 -31.96 -1.46 12.35
N PRO A 20 -31.38 -1.66 13.56
CA PRO A 20 -31.20 -0.58 14.55
C PRO A 20 -30.27 0.53 14.03
N ASN A 21 -29.45 0.22 13.02
CA ASN A 21 -28.49 1.13 12.41
C ASN A 21 -29.03 1.84 11.16
N ARG A 22 -30.27 1.60 10.76
CA ARG A 22 -30.85 2.14 9.51
C ARG A 22 -30.79 3.66 9.41
N GLY A 23 -30.87 4.37 10.53
CA GLY A 23 -30.81 5.83 10.60
C GLY A 23 -29.42 6.41 10.42
N LYS A 24 -28.36 5.59 10.37
CA LYS A 24 -27.00 6.05 10.17
C LYS A 24 -26.77 6.48 8.72
N GLU A 25 -25.96 7.53 8.52
CA GLU A 25 -25.61 8.08 7.20
C GLU A 25 -24.32 7.53 6.64
N ALA A 26 -23.47 6.98 7.51
CA ALA A 26 -22.19 6.41 7.12
C ALA A 26 -21.89 5.12 7.92
N ILE A 27 -21.05 4.29 7.34
CA ILE A 27 -20.40 3.17 8.04
C ILE A 27 -18.89 3.23 7.85
N VAL A 28 -18.15 3.06 8.96
CA VAL A 28 -16.68 2.90 8.96
C VAL A 28 -16.35 1.49 9.47
N CYS A 29 -15.60 0.74 8.68
CA CYS A 29 -14.96 -0.51 9.10
C CYS A 29 -13.46 -0.31 9.16
N ASP A 30 -12.90 -0.16 10.36
CA ASP A 30 -11.46 -0.08 10.60
C ASP A 30 -10.93 -1.35 11.28
N GLY A 31 -9.62 -1.60 11.22
CA GLY A 31 -9.01 -2.71 11.95
C GLY A 31 -8.04 -3.56 11.14
N ALA A 32 -7.78 -4.79 11.62
CA ALA A 32 -6.74 -5.68 11.14
C ALA A 32 -6.86 -6.06 9.66
N VAL A 33 -5.72 -6.36 9.02
CA VAL A 33 -5.70 -6.95 7.68
C VAL A 33 -6.35 -8.34 7.70
N ARG A 34 -6.81 -8.81 6.53
CA ARG A 34 -7.45 -10.15 6.37
C ARG A 34 -8.67 -10.40 7.27
N SER A 35 -9.24 -9.38 7.86
CA SER A 35 -10.45 -9.49 8.71
C SER A 35 -11.76 -9.61 7.91
N GLY A 36 -11.71 -9.56 6.59
CA GLY A 36 -12.89 -9.68 5.70
C GLY A 36 -13.71 -8.40 5.53
N LYS A 37 -13.18 -7.25 5.97
CA LYS A 37 -13.83 -5.93 5.84
C LYS A 37 -14.20 -5.60 4.39
N THR A 38 -13.21 -5.62 3.48
CA THR A 38 -13.36 -5.21 2.07
C THR A 38 -14.49 -5.95 1.37
N LEU A 39 -14.56 -7.27 1.56
CA LEU A 39 -15.63 -8.09 0.97
C LEU A 39 -17.00 -7.70 1.51
N ALA A 40 -17.13 -7.61 2.84
CA ALA A 40 -18.41 -7.28 3.48
C ALA A 40 -18.88 -5.87 3.10
N MET A 41 -17.97 -4.89 3.09
CA MET A 41 -18.25 -3.50 2.73
C MET A 41 -18.66 -3.36 1.27
N GLY A 42 -17.93 -3.98 0.37
CA GLY A 42 -18.27 -3.94 -1.06
C GLY A 42 -19.60 -4.60 -1.35
N LEU A 43 -19.85 -5.81 -0.83
CA LEU A 43 -21.16 -6.48 -1.01
C LEU A 43 -22.30 -5.64 -0.42
N SER A 44 -22.12 -5.08 0.78
CA SER A 44 -23.10 -4.20 1.41
C SER A 44 -23.44 -3.00 0.55
N PHE A 45 -22.42 -2.32 0.01
CA PHE A 45 -22.58 -1.14 -0.83
C PHE A 45 -23.35 -1.45 -2.13
N PHE A 46 -22.92 -2.46 -2.88
CA PHE A 46 -23.59 -2.82 -4.12
C PHE A 46 -25.02 -3.30 -3.88
N LEU A 47 -25.26 -4.14 -2.88
CA LEU A 47 -26.60 -4.62 -2.53
C LEU A 47 -27.52 -3.48 -2.11
N TRP A 48 -27.03 -2.54 -1.31
CA TRP A 48 -27.79 -1.34 -0.95
C TRP A 48 -28.11 -0.48 -2.17
N ALA A 49 -27.12 -0.17 -2.99
CA ALA A 49 -27.31 0.64 -4.19
C ALA A 49 -28.36 0.03 -5.12
N MET A 50 -28.28 -1.29 -5.35
CA MET A 50 -29.20 -1.99 -6.24
C MET A 50 -30.57 -2.27 -5.60
N SER A 51 -30.68 -2.21 -4.27
CA SER A 51 -31.98 -2.37 -3.58
C SER A 51 -32.74 -1.07 -3.41
N CYS A 52 -32.02 0.06 -3.26
CA CYS A 52 -32.63 1.34 -2.91
C CYS A 52 -32.78 2.29 -4.10
N PHE A 53 -31.98 2.15 -5.17
CA PHE A 53 -31.93 3.11 -6.27
C PHE A 53 -32.05 2.47 -7.64
N SER A 54 -32.46 3.28 -8.63
CA SER A 54 -32.43 2.96 -10.05
C SER A 54 -32.08 4.22 -10.84
N GLY A 55 -31.24 4.11 -11.87
CA GLY A 55 -30.78 5.23 -12.70
C GLY A 55 -29.80 6.18 -12.00
N GLN A 56 -29.22 5.78 -10.84
CA GLN A 56 -28.34 6.64 -10.07
C GLN A 56 -26.86 6.36 -10.31
N LYS A 57 -26.03 7.33 -9.93
CA LYS A 57 -24.57 7.25 -10.02
C LYS A 57 -23.97 7.03 -8.61
N PHE A 58 -22.95 6.20 -8.55
CA PHE A 58 -22.22 5.84 -7.34
C PHE A 58 -20.71 5.98 -7.56
N GLY A 59 -19.96 6.31 -6.52
CA GLY A 59 -18.51 6.31 -6.55
C GLY A 59 -17.92 5.06 -5.88
N VAL A 60 -16.93 4.43 -6.51
CA VAL A 60 -16.10 3.37 -5.91
C VAL A 60 -14.66 3.85 -5.97
N CYS A 61 -14.09 4.15 -4.81
CA CYS A 61 -12.82 4.84 -4.69
C CYS A 61 -11.78 3.94 -4.00
N GLY A 62 -10.56 3.95 -4.50
CA GLY A 62 -9.40 3.29 -3.90
C GLY A 62 -8.13 4.13 -4.04
N LYS A 63 -7.01 3.70 -3.46
CA LYS A 63 -5.73 4.40 -3.63
C LYS A 63 -5.34 4.50 -5.11
N THR A 64 -5.52 3.42 -5.88
CA THR A 64 -5.39 3.41 -7.34
C THR A 64 -6.53 2.63 -7.97
N ILE A 65 -6.88 2.97 -9.22
CA ILE A 65 -7.90 2.23 -9.98
C ILE A 65 -7.50 0.76 -10.17
N ALA A 66 -6.21 0.50 -10.43
CA ALA A 66 -5.71 -0.85 -10.63
C ALA A 66 -5.85 -1.73 -9.38
N SER A 67 -5.44 -1.23 -8.20
CA SER A 67 -5.61 -1.95 -6.92
C SER A 67 -7.07 -2.16 -6.58
N LEU A 68 -7.91 -1.15 -6.81
CA LEU A 68 -9.35 -1.23 -6.55
C LEU A 68 -10.03 -2.32 -7.41
N ARG A 69 -9.73 -2.36 -8.70
CA ARG A 69 -10.22 -3.43 -9.59
C ARG A 69 -9.79 -4.81 -9.11
N ARG A 70 -8.50 -4.97 -8.81
CA ARG A 70 -7.92 -6.24 -8.38
C ARG A 70 -8.44 -6.69 -7.01
N ASN A 71 -8.51 -5.79 -6.03
CA ASN A 71 -8.76 -6.17 -4.63
C ASN A 71 -10.25 -6.11 -4.24
N VAL A 72 -11.04 -5.30 -4.94
CA VAL A 72 -12.45 -5.07 -4.62
C VAL A 72 -13.36 -5.63 -5.71
N LEU A 73 -13.28 -5.11 -6.93
CA LEU A 73 -14.22 -5.45 -7.98
C LEU A 73 -14.12 -6.91 -8.42
N SER A 74 -12.89 -7.47 -8.56
CA SER A 74 -12.71 -8.89 -8.93
C SER A 74 -13.29 -9.87 -7.92
N GLU A 75 -13.37 -9.49 -6.64
CA GLU A 75 -13.94 -10.31 -5.59
C GLU A 75 -15.46 -10.17 -5.47
N ILE A 76 -15.99 -8.98 -5.75
CA ILE A 76 -17.41 -8.65 -5.52
C ILE A 76 -18.26 -8.99 -6.72
N LEU A 77 -17.83 -8.67 -7.95
CA LEU A 77 -18.63 -8.83 -9.15
C LEU A 77 -19.08 -10.29 -9.41
N PRO A 78 -18.22 -11.33 -9.26
CA PRO A 78 -18.66 -12.71 -9.40
C PRO A 78 -19.71 -13.12 -8.36
N LYS A 79 -19.65 -12.56 -7.14
CA LYS A 79 -20.63 -12.83 -6.09
C LYS A 79 -21.97 -12.18 -6.36
N LEU A 80 -21.96 -10.96 -6.91
CA LEU A 80 -23.20 -10.30 -7.38
C LEU A 80 -23.82 -11.05 -8.55
N GLU A 81 -23.00 -11.56 -9.47
CA GLU A 81 -23.46 -12.38 -10.60
C GLU A 81 -24.10 -13.68 -10.13
N ALA A 82 -23.50 -14.35 -9.14
CA ALA A 82 -24.08 -15.52 -8.49
C ALA A 82 -25.42 -15.25 -7.78
N LEU A 83 -25.70 -13.99 -7.42
CA LEU A 83 -27.00 -13.54 -6.90
C LEU A 83 -28.01 -13.14 -8.01
N GLY A 84 -27.60 -13.23 -9.28
CA GLY A 84 -28.43 -12.90 -10.44
C GLY A 84 -28.25 -11.46 -10.97
N ALA A 85 -27.24 -10.73 -10.54
CA ALA A 85 -26.89 -9.45 -11.13
C ALA A 85 -26.19 -9.65 -12.50
N LYS A 86 -26.38 -8.69 -13.41
CA LYS A 86 -25.62 -8.58 -14.66
C LYS A 86 -24.81 -7.30 -14.61
N TRP A 87 -23.59 -7.33 -15.12
CA TRP A 87 -22.75 -6.14 -15.14
C TRP A 87 -21.97 -5.99 -16.45
N LYS A 88 -21.58 -4.74 -16.75
CA LYS A 88 -20.73 -4.39 -17.90
C LYS A 88 -19.78 -3.28 -17.48
N GLU A 89 -18.48 -3.47 -17.72
CA GLU A 89 -17.46 -2.46 -17.46
C GLU A 89 -17.01 -1.81 -18.77
N LYS A 90 -17.00 -0.48 -18.81
CA LYS A 90 -16.34 0.34 -19.83
C LYS A 90 -15.07 0.90 -19.24
N ARG A 91 -13.95 0.19 -19.44
CA ARG A 91 -12.67 0.49 -18.80
C ARG A 91 -12.07 1.84 -19.17
N THR A 92 -12.31 2.30 -20.42
CA THR A 92 -11.86 3.64 -20.88
C THR A 92 -12.47 4.77 -20.07
N ASP A 93 -13.72 4.61 -19.63
CA ASP A 93 -14.48 5.63 -18.88
C ASP A 93 -14.43 5.37 -17.37
N ASN A 94 -13.77 4.30 -16.92
CA ASN A 94 -13.80 3.83 -15.54
C ASN A 94 -15.24 3.67 -15.01
N LEU A 95 -16.14 3.18 -15.85
CA LEU A 95 -17.55 3.07 -15.58
C LEU A 95 -18.00 1.61 -15.56
N LEU A 96 -18.63 1.18 -14.47
CA LEU A 96 -19.27 -0.10 -14.29
C LEU A 96 -20.80 0.12 -14.25
N THR A 97 -21.54 -0.53 -15.11
CA THR A 97 -23.02 -0.57 -15.09
C THR A 97 -23.46 -1.90 -14.50
N VAL A 98 -24.32 -1.87 -13.50
CA VAL A 98 -24.88 -3.06 -12.84
C VAL A 98 -26.39 -3.07 -12.99
N LYS A 99 -26.94 -4.24 -13.37
CA LYS A 99 -28.38 -4.50 -13.48
C LYS A 99 -28.76 -5.61 -12.49
N PHE A 100 -29.75 -5.38 -11.67
CA PHE A 100 -30.23 -6.37 -10.71
C PHE A 100 -31.72 -6.14 -10.37
N ARG A 101 -32.55 -7.18 -10.47
CA ARG A 101 -33.98 -7.14 -10.13
C ARG A 101 -34.74 -5.98 -10.80
N GLY A 102 -34.50 -5.76 -12.10
CA GLY A 102 -35.14 -4.71 -12.88
C GLY A 102 -34.59 -3.29 -12.69
N ARG A 103 -33.61 -3.10 -11.84
CA ARG A 103 -32.94 -1.81 -11.62
C ARG A 103 -31.59 -1.78 -12.33
N GLU A 104 -31.16 -0.59 -12.73
CA GLU A 104 -29.87 -0.36 -13.35
C GLU A 104 -29.22 0.87 -12.68
N ASN A 105 -27.93 0.77 -12.31
CA ASN A 105 -27.16 1.87 -11.74
C ASN A 105 -25.75 1.91 -12.32
N GLN A 106 -25.11 3.08 -12.24
CA GLN A 106 -23.77 3.36 -12.73
C GLN A 106 -22.80 3.53 -11.57
N PHE A 107 -21.63 2.88 -11.64
CA PHE A 107 -20.58 2.95 -10.63
C PHE A 107 -19.29 3.46 -11.27
N TYR A 108 -18.88 4.66 -10.90
CA TYR A 108 -17.63 5.28 -11.37
C TYR A 108 -16.47 4.86 -10.48
N VAL A 109 -15.38 4.44 -11.11
CA VAL A 109 -14.19 3.91 -10.42
C VAL A 109 -13.11 4.98 -10.39
N PHE A 110 -12.66 5.38 -9.18
CA PHE A 110 -11.68 6.45 -8.99
C PHE A 110 -10.46 5.99 -8.21
N GLY A 111 -9.30 6.59 -8.54
CA GLY A 111 -8.07 6.48 -7.77
C GLY A 111 -7.77 7.79 -7.04
N GLY A 112 -7.68 7.73 -5.70
CA GLY A 112 -7.27 8.86 -4.85
C GLY A 112 -5.78 8.82 -4.58
N ARG A 113 -4.94 9.01 -5.60
CA ARG A 113 -3.50 8.87 -5.48
C ARG A 113 -2.83 10.06 -4.77
N ASP A 114 -3.25 11.26 -5.11
CA ASP A 114 -2.69 12.54 -4.67
C ASP A 114 -3.77 13.63 -4.58
N GLU A 115 -3.40 14.83 -4.14
CA GLU A 115 -4.33 15.96 -3.97
C GLU A 115 -5.03 16.37 -5.27
N SER A 116 -4.37 16.20 -6.42
CA SER A 116 -4.96 16.53 -7.73
C SER A 116 -6.12 15.61 -8.12
N SER A 117 -6.15 14.40 -7.54
CA SER A 117 -7.20 13.41 -7.77
C SER A 117 -8.59 13.90 -7.36
N ALA A 118 -8.71 14.89 -6.48
CA ALA A 118 -9.98 15.49 -6.08
C ALA A 118 -10.74 16.12 -7.28
N SER A 119 -10.02 16.60 -8.27
CA SER A 119 -10.62 17.19 -9.50
C SER A 119 -11.38 16.16 -10.34
N LEU A 120 -11.01 14.88 -10.28
CA LEU A 120 -11.63 13.80 -11.05
C LEU A 120 -13.10 13.56 -10.66
N ILE A 121 -13.49 13.94 -9.45
CA ILE A 121 -14.84 13.75 -8.91
C ILE A 121 -15.72 14.99 -9.13
N GLN A 122 -15.15 16.10 -9.55
CA GLN A 122 -15.90 17.34 -9.77
C GLN A 122 -16.97 17.17 -10.85
N GLY A 123 -18.14 17.80 -10.64
CA GLY A 123 -19.25 17.78 -11.59
C GLY A 123 -20.12 16.53 -11.60
N ILE A 124 -19.82 15.51 -10.79
CA ILE A 124 -20.65 14.29 -10.68
C ILE A 124 -21.42 14.33 -9.36
N THR A 125 -22.71 14.01 -9.40
CA THR A 125 -23.56 13.83 -8.22
C THR A 125 -23.71 12.32 -7.96
N PHE A 126 -23.51 11.90 -6.71
CA PHE A 126 -23.61 10.50 -6.30
C PHE A 126 -24.79 10.24 -5.35
N ALA A 127 -25.38 9.07 -5.47
CA ALA A 127 -26.28 8.52 -4.44
C ALA A 127 -25.52 7.85 -3.29
N GLY A 128 -24.23 7.59 -3.45
CA GLY A 128 -23.35 7.07 -2.39
C GLY A 128 -21.95 6.77 -2.89
N VAL A 129 -21.02 6.61 -1.95
CA VAL A 129 -19.62 6.28 -2.25
C VAL A 129 -19.11 5.18 -1.33
N LEU A 130 -18.29 4.29 -1.91
CA LEU A 130 -17.44 3.34 -1.20
C LEU A 130 -15.99 3.78 -1.35
N LEU A 131 -15.30 3.99 -0.23
CA LEU A 131 -13.88 4.34 -0.20
C LEU A 131 -13.11 3.20 0.49
N ASP A 132 -12.42 2.40 -0.32
CA ASP A 132 -11.56 1.31 0.16
C ASP A 132 -10.15 1.81 0.40
N GLU A 133 -9.54 1.42 1.53
CA GLU A 133 -8.25 1.94 2.00
C GLU A 133 -8.25 3.47 2.21
N VAL A 134 -9.33 4.04 2.75
CA VAL A 134 -9.53 5.49 2.87
C VAL A 134 -8.39 6.21 3.62
N ALA A 135 -7.71 5.55 4.56
CA ALA A 135 -6.56 6.12 5.27
C ALA A 135 -5.33 6.35 4.35
N LEU A 136 -5.29 5.77 3.15
CA LEU A 136 -4.22 6.00 2.18
C LEU A 136 -4.54 7.14 1.19
N MET A 137 -5.76 7.68 1.23
CA MET A 137 -6.20 8.72 0.30
C MET A 137 -5.97 10.12 0.86
N PRO A 138 -5.72 11.12 0.00
CA PRO A 138 -5.70 12.52 0.41
C PRO A 138 -7.04 12.95 1.02
N ARG A 139 -6.97 13.81 2.02
CA ARG A 139 -8.17 14.32 2.69
C ARG A 139 -9.09 15.07 1.73
N SER A 140 -8.53 15.91 0.86
CA SER A 140 -9.26 16.67 -0.17
C SER A 140 -10.09 15.77 -1.08
N PHE A 141 -9.52 14.64 -1.51
CA PHE A 141 -10.22 13.66 -2.35
C PHE A 141 -11.42 13.04 -1.62
N VAL A 142 -11.23 12.62 -0.38
CA VAL A 142 -12.30 11.99 0.43
C VAL A 142 -13.40 12.98 0.75
N GLU A 143 -13.06 14.20 1.17
CA GLU A 143 -14.03 15.27 1.44
C GLU A 143 -14.82 15.64 0.18
N GLN A 144 -14.16 15.71 -0.99
CA GLN A 144 -14.82 15.94 -2.27
C GLN A 144 -15.78 14.81 -2.61
N ALA A 145 -15.39 13.54 -2.44
CA ALA A 145 -16.26 12.39 -2.70
C ALA A 145 -17.52 12.43 -1.81
N CYS A 146 -17.37 12.74 -0.53
CA CYS A 146 -18.47 12.88 0.41
C CYS A 146 -19.40 14.04 0.03
N ALA A 147 -18.85 15.20 -0.33
CA ALA A 147 -19.62 16.39 -0.72
C ALA A 147 -20.46 16.17 -2.00
N ARG A 148 -20.08 15.21 -2.85
CA ARG A 148 -20.87 14.85 -4.04
C ARG A 148 -22.03 13.91 -3.77
N CYS A 149 -22.14 13.36 -2.56
CA CYS A 149 -23.27 12.53 -2.16
C CYS A 149 -24.46 13.40 -1.71
N SER A 150 -25.19 13.95 -2.68
CA SER A 150 -26.29 14.89 -2.44
C SER A 150 -27.67 14.41 -2.95
N VAL A 151 -27.76 13.15 -3.36
CA VAL A 151 -29.06 12.51 -3.66
C VAL A 151 -29.76 12.17 -2.34
N ALA A 152 -31.07 12.33 -2.27
CA ALA A 152 -31.86 11.97 -1.09
C ALA A 152 -31.64 10.50 -0.70
N GLY A 153 -31.32 10.26 0.57
CA GLY A 153 -30.98 8.92 1.09
C GLY A 153 -29.56 8.44 0.76
N SER A 154 -28.68 9.35 0.27
CA SER A 154 -27.28 9.02 0.06
C SER A 154 -26.56 8.55 1.33
N ARG A 155 -25.59 7.67 1.17
CA ARG A 155 -24.80 7.10 2.27
C ARG A 155 -23.34 6.87 1.90
N LEU A 156 -22.49 6.73 2.93
CA LEU A 156 -21.03 6.63 2.80
C LEU A 156 -20.51 5.32 3.40
N TRP A 157 -19.62 4.64 2.69
CA TRP A 157 -18.90 3.46 3.16
C TRP A 157 -17.40 3.71 3.21
N PHE A 158 -16.78 3.58 4.37
CA PHE A 158 -15.35 3.79 4.59
C PHE A 158 -14.70 2.50 5.11
N ASN A 159 -13.73 1.99 4.41
CA ASN A 159 -12.93 0.84 4.82
C ASN A 159 -11.46 1.22 4.92
N CYS A 160 -10.79 0.84 6.03
CA CYS A 160 -9.35 1.07 6.17
C CYS A 160 -8.67 0.12 7.15
N ASN A 161 -7.35 0.05 7.02
CA ASN A 161 -6.47 -0.39 8.08
C ASN A 161 -6.00 0.85 8.87
N PRO A 162 -5.69 0.71 10.18
CA PRO A 162 -5.22 1.82 10.99
C PRO A 162 -3.90 2.40 10.53
N ALA A 163 -3.75 3.70 10.74
CA ALA A 163 -2.51 4.48 10.64
C ALA A 163 -2.09 5.01 12.01
N GLY A 164 -1.46 6.17 12.10
CA GLY A 164 -1.16 6.83 13.36
C GLY A 164 -2.38 7.51 14.00
N PRO A 165 -2.39 7.72 15.33
CA PRO A 165 -3.49 8.35 16.06
C PRO A 165 -3.68 9.83 15.70
N GLY A 166 -2.65 10.45 15.13
CA GLY A 166 -2.73 11.82 14.60
C GLY A 166 -3.34 11.91 13.21
N HIS A 167 -3.63 10.81 12.55
CA HIS A 167 -4.14 10.78 11.19
C HIS A 167 -5.50 11.49 11.10
N TRP A 168 -5.70 12.33 10.05
CA TRP A 168 -6.91 13.12 9.88
C TRP A 168 -8.19 12.29 9.92
N PHE A 169 -8.21 11.11 9.26
CA PHE A 169 -9.38 10.23 9.21
C PHE A 169 -9.74 9.68 10.59
N TYR A 170 -8.73 9.30 11.41
CA TYR A 170 -8.93 8.87 12.78
C TYR A 170 -9.59 9.96 13.60
N ARG A 171 -9.06 11.18 13.55
CA ARG A 171 -9.57 12.32 14.32
C ARG A 171 -10.99 12.73 13.92
N THR A 172 -11.28 12.73 12.59
CA THR A 172 -12.54 13.28 12.09
C THR A 172 -13.66 12.25 11.91
N TRP A 173 -13.34 10.98 11.65
CA TRP A 173 -14.33 9.94 11.39
C TRP A 173 -14.38 8.85 12.45
N ILE A 174 -13.25 8.44 13.02
CA ILE A 174 -13.22 7.36 14.01
C ILE A 174 -13.60 7.89 15.39
N LEU A 175 -12.97 8.99 15.86
CA LEU A 175 -13.26 9.56 17.18
C LEU A 175 -14.61 10.30 17.22
N GLU A 176 -15.05 10.85 16.10
CA GLU A 176 -16.30 11.60 16.01
C GLU A 176 -17.44 10.81 15.34
N ALA A 177 -17.36 9.48 15.31
CA ALA A 177 -18.32 8.65 14.59
C ALA A 177 -19.78 8.91 15.01
N GLU A 178 -20.04 9.06 16.31
CA GLU A 178 -21.38 9.34 16.83
C GLU A 178 -21.89 10.71 16.39
N LYS A 179 -21.06 11.75 16.49
CA LYS A 179 -21.42 13.12 16.06
C LYS A 179 -21.74 13.19 14.56
N ARG A 180 -21.11 12.33 13.78
CA ARG A 180 -21.28 12.22 12.31
C ARG A 180 -22.38 11.24 11.90
N ASN A 181 -23.20 10.81 12.84
CA ASN A 181 -24.22 9.80 12.59
C ASN A 181 -23.68 8.57 11.86
N CYS A 182 -22.46 8.13 12.23
CA CYS A 182 -21.72 7.06 11.58
C CYS A 182 -21.70 5.79 12.42
N LEU A 183 -21.95 4.64 11.81
CA LEU A 183 -21.75 3.33 12.43
C LEU A 183 -20.27 2.96 12.31
N ARG A 184 -19.56 2.86 13.44
CA ARG A 184 -18.19 2.34 13.47
C ARG A 184 -18.15 0.89 13.89
N LEU A 185 -17.45 0.05 13.12
CA LEU A 185 -17.18 -1.34 13.43
C LEU A 185 -15.68 -1.61 13.36
N HIS A 186 -15.08 -1.97 14.48
CA HIS A 186 -13.69 -2.34 14.55
C HIS A 186 -13.52 -3.85 14.31
N PHE A 187 -12.66 -4.22 13.37
CA PHE A 187 -12.42 -5.60 12.93
C PHE A 187 -11.05 -6.12 13.37
N THR A 188 -11.03 -7.37 13.83
CA THR A 188 -9.85 -8.18 14.07
C THR A 188 -9.79 -9.35 13.09
N MET A 189 -8.70 -10.12 13.09
CA MET A 189 -8.60 -11.31 12.23
C MET A 189 -9.61 -12.41 12.62
N GLU A 190 -10.06 -12.42 13.89
CA GLU A 190 -11.08 -13.35 14.38
C GLU A 190 -12.45 -13.12 13.72
N ASP A 191 -12.70 -11.92 13.23
CA ASP A 191 -13.95 -11.58 12.54
C ASP A 191 -14.04 -12.17 11.13
N ASN A 192 -12.99 -12.87 10.66
CA ASN A 192 -12.98 -13.56 9.37
C ASN A 192 -13.06 -15.09 9.56
N PRO A 193 -14.24 -15.70 9.42
CA PRO A 193 -14.40 -17.14 9.59
C PRO A 193 -13.70 -17.98 8.50
N SER A 194 -13.29 -17.36 7.38
CA SER A 194 -12.55 -18.03 6.31
C SER A 194 -11.05 -18.14 6.60
N LEU A 195 -10.55 -17.49 7.67
CA LEU A 195 -9.13 -17.45 7.99
C LEU A 195 -8.78 -18.60 8.94
N THR A 196 -7.98 -19.56 8.46
CA THR A 196 -7.56 -20.69 9.28
C THR A 196 -6.57 -20.27 10.37
N PRO A 197 -6.44 -21.05 11.49
CA PRO A 197 -5.47 -20.75 12.55
C PRO A 197 -4.03 -20.66 12.02
N GLU A 198 -3.64 -21.51 11.08
CA GLU A 198 -2.29 -21.54 10.49
C GLU A 198 -2.01 -20.24 9.72
N ILE A 199 -3.00 -19.75 8.96
CA ILE A 199 -2.87 -18.48 8.23
C ILE A 199 -2.78 -17.34 9.22
N ARG A 200 -3.57 -17.30 10.29
CA ARG A 200 -3.50 -16.28 11.36
C ARG A 200 -2.11 -16.25 11.98
N GLN A 201 -1.59 -17.40 12.38
CA GLN A 201 -0.26 -17.51 12.98
C GLN A 201 0.84 -17.02 12.03
N ARG A 202 0.73 -17.34 10.72
CA ARG A 202 1.64 -16.82 9.70
C ARG A 202 1.63 -15.29 9.64
N TYR A 203 0.45 -14.67 9.65
CA TYR A 203 0.33 -13.21 9.63
C TYR A 203 0.85 -12.57 10.93
N GLN A 204 0.62 -13.19 12.09
CA GLN A 204 1.15 -12.72 13.38
C GLN A 204 2.69 -12.67 13.39
N LYS A 205 3.34 -13.64 12.75
CA LYS A 205 4.81 -13.68 12.63
C LYS A 205 5.37 -12.72 11.56
N LEU A 206 4.55 -12.32 10.59
CA LEU A 206 5.00 -11.50 9.47
C LEU A 206 5.28 -10.05 9.88
N TYR A 207 4.49 -9.50 10.81
CA TYR A 207 4.58 -8.08 11.20
C TYR A 207 5.18 -7.94 12.59
N THR A 208 5.96 -6.86 12.81
CA THR A 208 6.51 -6.47 14.11
C THR A 208 6.29 -4.98 14.37
N GLY A 209 6.65 -4.50 15.55
CA GLY A 209 6.59 -3.10 15.92
C GLY A 209 5.23 -2.45 15.64
N VAL A 210 5.26 -1.26 15.10
CA VAL A 210 4.04 -0.50 14.77
C VAL A 210 3.16 -1.19 13.74
N PHE A 211 3.75 -1.93 12.79
CA PHE A 211 2.97 -2.63 11.77
C PHE A 211 2.20 -3.82 12.35
N HIS A 212 2.75 -4.53 13.35
CA HIS A 212 2.02 -5.54 14.10
C HIS A 212 0.82 -4.92 14.83
N ARG A 213 1.04 -3.81 15.55
CA ARG A 213 -0.04 -3.09 16.26
C ARG A 213 -1.16 -2.66 15.29
N ARG A 214 -0.82 -2.14 14.11
CA ARG A 214 -1.80 -1.64 13.14
C ARG A 214 -2.48 -2.73 12.35
N PHE A 215 -1.71 -3.66 11.78
CA PHE A 215 -2.23 -4.61 10.80
C PHE A 215 -2.68 -5.93 11.41
N ILE A 216 -2.13 -6.32 12.56
CA ILE A 216 -2.54 -7.53 13.28
C ILE A 216 -3.54 -7.20 14.38
N LEU A 217 -3.20 -6.26 15.27
CA LEU A 217 -4.07 -5.89 16.38
C LEU A 217 -5.15 -4.85 15.99
N GLY A 218 -5.06 -4.26 14.80
CA GLY A 218 -6.01 -3.29 14.30
C GLY A 218 -5.98 -1.93 15.02
N GLN A 219 -4.90 -1.60 15.71
CA GLN A 219 -4.79 -0.42 16.56
C GLN A 219 -4.31 0.81 15.77
N TRP A 220 -4.89 1.98 16.06
CA TRP A 220 -4.35 3.26 15.61
C TRP A 220 -3.17 3.63 16.49
N ALA A 221 -1.97 3.19 16.09
CA ALA A 221 -0.76 3.27 16.88
C ALA A 221 0.27 4.19 16.23
N GLN A 222 0.97 4.97 17.05
CA GLN A 222 2.06 5.83 16.60
C GLN A 222 3.29 4.98 16.28
N ALA A 223 3.99 5.34 15.20
CA ALA A 223 5.29 4.79 14.89
C ALA A 223 6.34 5.51 15.72
N GLU A 224 7.15 4.76 16.46
CA GLU A 224 8.17 5.27 17.39
C GLU A 224 9.43 4.41 17.32
N GLY A 225 10.57 5.00 17.64
CA GLY A 225 11.84 4.29 17.68
C GLY A 225 12.44 4.01 16.30
N ARG A 226 13.28 2.98 16.22
CA ARG A 226 13.89 2.54 14.96
C ARG A 226 12.83 1.98 13.99
N VAL A 227 13.03 2.25 12.70
CA VAL A 227 12.12 1.77 11.65
C VAL A 227 12.21 0.24 11.51
N TYR A 228 13.43 -0.29 11.53
CA TYR A 228 13.73 -1.73 11.48
C TYR A 228 14.18 -2.23 12.87
N ASP A 229 13.30 -2.09 13.88
CA ASP A 229 13.56 -2.41 15.29
C ASP A 229 13.89 -3.89 15.55
N PHE A 230 13.51 -4.76 14.65
CA PHE A 230 13.75 -6.21 14.68
C PHE A 230 15.11 -6.61 14.11
N PHE A 231 15.79 -5.70 13.37
CA PHE A 231 17.05 -6.04 12.72
C PHE A 231 18.16 -6.20 13.75
N SER A 232 18.91 -7.29 13.64
CA SER A 232 19.97 -7.65 14.57
C SER A 232 21.23 -8.14 13.84
N PRO A 233 22.40 -8.15 14.49
CA PRO A 233 23.65 -8.61 13.88
C PRO A 233 23.60 -10.03 13.29
N GLU A 234 22.76 -10.92 13.84
CA GLU A 234 22.60 -12.28 13.35
C GLU A 234 21.94 -12.33 11.96
N MET A 235 21.28 -11.25 11.54
CA MET A 235 20.66 -11.13 10.20
C MET A 235 21.65 -10.65 9.14
N VAL A 236 22.86 -10.27 9.53
CA VAL A 236 23.93 -9.87 8.61
C VAL A 236 24.56 -11.12 8.00
N GLY A 237 24.68 -11.14 6.67
CA GLY A 237 25.19 -12.29 5.95
C GLY A 237 26.56 -12.08 5.32
N LYS A 238 27.12 -13.15 4.79
CA LYS A 238 28.29 -13.10 3.91
C LYS A 238 27.87 -13.02 2.46
N ALA A 239 28.69 -12.31 1.66
CA ALA A 239 28.45 -12.23 0.23
C ALA A 239 28.60 -13.61 -0.41
N PRO A 240 27.64 -14.08 -1.21
CA PRO A 240 27.75 -15.35 -1.93
C PRO A 240 28.85 -15.26 -3.01
N GLU A 241 29.55 -16.35 -3.26
CA GLU A 241 30.63 -16.43 -4.26
C GLU A 241 30.14 -16.14 -5.68
N SER A 242 28.91 -16.51 -6.00
CA SER A 242 28.29 -16.28 -7.30
C SER A 242 26.80 -15.99 -7.18
N CYS A 243 26.27 -15.21 -8.10
CA CYS A 243 24.84 -14.87 -8.17
C CYS A 243 24.29 -15.04 -9.59
N GLU A 244 23.01 -15.40 -9.67
CA GLU A 244 22.29 -15.70 -10.90
C GLU A 244 21.88 -14.41 -11.66
N LYS A 245 21.61 -13.34 -10.91
CA LYS A 245 21.18 -12.03 -11.43
C LYS A 245 21.73 -10.90 -10.58
N TRP A 246 21.94 -9.75 -11.22
CA TRP A 246 22.49 -8.58 -10.59
C TRP A 246 21.66 -7.34 -10.89
N TYR A 247 21.47 -6.50 -9.85
CA TYR A 247 20.88 -5.16 -9.97
C TYR A 247 21.72 -4.16 -9.17
N ILE A 248 21.56 -2.89 -9.49
CA ILE A 248 22.04 -1.79 -8.65
C ILE A 248 20.84 -0.91 -8.32
N SER A 249 20.67 -0.54 -7.04
CA SER A 249 19.77 0.51 -6.61
C SER A 249 20.55 1.77 -6.30
N CYS A 250 19.95 2.94 -6.47
CA CYS A 250 20.60 4.22 -6.24
C CYS A 250 19.61 5.24 -5.67
N ASP A 251 19.93 5.76 -4.50
CA ASP A 251 19.41 7.03 -3.98
C ASP A 251 20.45 8.11 -4.31
N TYR A 252 20.08 8.99 -5.25
CA TYR A 252 20.99 9.98 -5.82
C TYR A 252 20.80 11.35 -5.17
N GLY A 253 21.86 11.91 -4.64
CA GLY A 253 21.91 13.24 -4.07
C GLY A 253 23.10 14.06 -4.58
N THR A 254 22.88 15.33 -4.93
CA THR A 254 23.96 16.27 -5.31
C THR A 254 24.61 16.93 -4.08
N VAL A 255 23.82 17.30 -3.11
CA VAL A 255 24.24 17.92 -1.84
C VAL A 255 24.13 16.94 -0.67
N ASN A 256 23.12 16.10 -0.70
CA ASN A 256 22.95 15.01 0.26
C ASN A 256 23.80 13.81 -0.17
N PRO A 257 24.05 12.86 0.73
CA PRO A 257 24.74 11.64 0.37
C PRO A 257 24.08 10.91 -0.79
N THR A 258 24.92 10.26 -1.61
CA THR A 258 24.46 9.28 -2.62
C THR A 258 24.78 7.89 -2.12
N SER A 259 23.79 7.01 -2.13
CA SER A 259 23.93 5.59 -1.83
C SER A 259 23.63 4.73 -3.04
N MET A 260 24.46 3.74 -3.32
CA MET A 260 24.24 2.73 -4.35
C MET A 260 24.46 1.34 -3.76
N GLY A 261 23.48 0.44 -3.89
CA GLY A 261 23.55 -0.94 -3.44
C GLY A 261 23.68 -1.92 -4.61
N LEU A 262 24.68 -2.80 -4.57
CA LEU A 262 24.82 -3.92 -5.51
C LEU A 262 24.12 -5.14 -4.97
N TRP A 263 23.11 -5.63 -5.70
CA TRP A 263 22.25 -6.73 -5.32
C TRP A 263 22.48 -7.96 -6.19
N GLY A 264 22.70 -9.11 -5.54
CA GLY A 264 22.88 -10.41 -6.20
C GLY A 264 21.81 -11.41 -5.76
N LEU A 265 21.22 -12.14 -6.70
CA LEU A 265 20.28 -13.23 -6.44
C LEU A 265 21.03 -14.56 -6.34
N ARG A 266 20.80 -15.29 -5.25
CA ARG A 266 21.28 -16.67 -5.07
C ARG A 266 20.23 -17.51 -4.35
N GLY A 267 19.82 -18.62 -4.97
CA GLY A 267 18.86 -19.53 -4.34
C GLY A 267 17.53 -18.92 -3.91
N GLY A 268 17.04 -17.90 -4.63
CA GLY A 268 15.80 -17.19 -4.31
C GLY A 268 15.93 -16.15 -3.20
N VAL A 269 17.13 -15.88 -2.70
CA VAL A 269 17.46 -14.83 -1.73
C VAL A 269 18.26 -13.73 -2.41
N TRP A 270 17.97 -12.49 -2.08
CA TRP A 270 18.69 -11.31 -2.57
C TRP A 270 19.68 -10.82 -1.54
N TYR A 271 20.92 -10.66 -1.96
CA TYR A 271 22.01 -10.20 -1.12
C TYR A 271 22.44 -8.81 -1.56
N ARG A 272 22.46 -7.83 -0.64
CA ARG A 272 23.18 -6.58 -0.84
C ARG A 272 24.65 -6.88 -0.56
N VAL A 273 25.39 -7.15 -1.64
CA VAL A 273 26.76 -7.71 -1.50
C VAL A 273 27.84 -6.65 -1.39
N LYS A 274 27.58 -5.45 -1.92
CA LYS A 274 28.51 -4.33 -1.94
C LYS A 274 27.75 -3.02 -2.06
N GLU A 275 28.35 -1.95 -1.63
CA GLU A 275 27.77 -0.62 -1.75
C GLU A 275 28.81 0.42 -2.17
N PHE A 276 28.33 1.54 -2.69
CA PHE A 276 29.03 2.80 -2.83
C PHE A 276 28.24 3.84 -2.03
N TYR A 277 28.93 4.54 -1.13
CA TYR A 277 28.35 5.60 -0.35
C TYR A 277 29.25 6.83 -0.41
N PHE A 278 28.68 7.98 -0.76
CA PHE A 278 29.45 9.22 -0.85
C PHE A 278 28.69 10.37 -0.21
N ASN A 279 29.24 10.90 0.87
CA ASN A 279 28.71 12.08 1.55
C ASN A 279 29.48 13.33 1.11
N SER A 280 28.88 14.14 0.24
CA SER A 280 29.48 15.35 -0.32
C SER A 280 29.77 16.42 0.73
N ARG A 281 29.00 16.46 1.83
CA ARG A 281 29.25 17.41 2.95
C ARG A 281 30.50 17.04 3.73
N GLU A 282 30.67 15.77 4.07
CA GLU A 282 31.87 15.27 4.77
C GLU A 282 33.10 15.36 3.87
N ALA A 283 32.96 14.98 2.60
CA ALA A 283 34.04 15.07 1.61
C ALA A 283 34.38 16.52 1.22
N ARG A 284 33.55 17.50 1.59
CA ARG A 284 33.67 18.92 1.16
C ARG A 284 33.83 19.06 -0.36
N ARG A 285 33.22 18.18 -1.10
CA ARG A 285 33.27 18.10 -2.56
C ARG A 285 31.99 17.52 -3.10
N GLN A 286 31.50 18.05 -4.20
CA GLN A 286 30.42 17.43 -4.98
C GLN A 286 31.02 16.59 -6.11
N MET A 287 30.35 15.50 -6.44
CA MET A 287 30.63 14.71 -7.64
C MET A 287 29.66 15.10 -8.75
N THR A 288 30.14 15.05 -9.98
CA THR A 288 29.32 15.20 -11.19
C THR A 288 28.57 13.91 -11.50
N ASP A 289 27.52 13.99 -12.33
CA ASP A 289 26.79 12.81 -12.82
C ASP A 289 27.73 11.79 -13.48
N GLU A 290 28.76 12.26 -14.22
CA GLU A 290 29.77 11.39 -14.85
C GLU A 290 30.67 10.68 -13.83
N GLU A 291 31.01 11.34 -12.72
CA GLU A 291 31.80 10.73 -11.65
C GLU A 291 30.98 9.67 -10.92
N TYR A 292 29.69 9.94 -10.65
CA TYR A 292 28.78 8.95 -10.09
C TYR A 292 28.55 7.76 -11.05
N ALA A 293 28.47 8.01 -12.37
CA ALA A 293 28.37 6.94 -13.34
C ALA A 293 29.61 6.05 -13.37
N ARG A 294 30.81 6.64 -13.24
CA ARG A 294 32.06 5.87 -13.09
C ARG A 294 32.10 5.07 -11.79
N ALA A 295 31.61 5.62 -10.69
CA ALA A 295 31.51 4.90 -9.43
C ALA A 295 30.55 3.69 -9.55
N LEU A 296 29.42 3.87 -10.24
CA LEU A 296 28.48 2.79 -10.55
C LEU A 296 29.12 1.71 -11.43
N GLU A 297 29.90 2.08 -12.44
CA GLU A 297 30.68 1.16 -13.28
C GLU A 297 31.68 0.35 -12.42
N GLY A 298 32.39 1.02 -11.51
CA GLY A 298 33.29 0.37 -10.56
C GLY A 298 32.58 -0.57 -9.58
N LEU A 299 31.37 -0.22 -9.15
CA LEU A 299 30.54 -1.07 -8.30
C LEU A 299 30.04 -2.31 -9.05
N ALA A 300 29.64 -2.15 -10.32
CA ALA A 300 29.20 -3.23 -11.19
C ALA A 300 30.36 -4.22 -11.50
N GLY A 301 31.57 -3.70 -11.75
CA GLY A 301 32.70 -4.49 -12.22
C GLY A 301 32.35 -5.23 -13.51
N GLU A 302 32.77 -6.47 -13.64
CA GLU A 302 32.50 -7.31 -14.82
C GLU A 302 31.10 -7.98 -14.82
N ARG A 303 30.25 -7.65 -13.84
CA ARG A 303 28.94 -8.28 -13.67
C ARG A 303 27.94 -7.73 -14.69
N ARG A 304 27.15 -8.62 -15.27
CA ARG A 304 26.03 -8.23 -16.15
C ARG A 304 24.85 -7.72 -15.28
N ILE A 305 24.72 -6.40 -15.14
CA ILE A 305 23.64 -5.77 -14.41
C ILE A 305 22.35 -5.82 -15.23
N THR A 306 21.28 -6.36 -14.65
CA THR A 306 19.97 -6.50 -15.29
C THR A 306 19.29 -5.15 -15.47
N ALA A 307 19.35 -4.30 -14.45
CA ALA A 307 18.90 -2.90 -14.49
C ALA A 307 19.48 -2.12 -13.30
N VAL A 308 19.54 -0.80 -13.45
CA VAL A 308 19.81 0.17 -12.40
C VAL A 308 18.49 0.81 -11.98
N ILE A 309 18.16 0.76 -10.69
CA ILE A 309 16.96 1.37 -10.12
C ILE A 309 17.36 2.73 -9.53
N VAL A 310 16.74 3.82 -10.00
CA VAL A 310 17.10 5.18 -9.62
C VAL A 310 15.86 5.97 -9.25
N ASP A 311 15.95 6.84 -8.23
CA ASP A 311 14.85 7.74 -7.87
C ASP A 311 14.40 8.54 -9.11
N PRO A 312 13.08 8.63 -9.37
CA PRO A 312 12.54 9.39 -10.51
C PRO A 312 12.96 10.85 -10.58
N SER A 313 13.31 11.47 -9.45
CA SER A 313 13.73 12.88 -9.36
C SER A 313 15.12 13.12 -9.94
N ALA A 314 15.98 12.11 -10.02
CA ALA A 314 17.35 12.18 -10.53
C ALA A 314 17.42 12.20 -12.09
N ALA A 315 16.71 13.10 -12.73
CA ALA A 315 16.51 13.09 -14.18
C ALA A 315 17.81 13.22 -14.96
N SER A 316 18.76 14.08 -14.52
CA SER A 316 20.06 14.27 -15.19
C SER A 316 20.92 13.01 -15.10
N PHE A 317 21.02 12.41 -13.94
CA PHE A 317 21.77 11.19 -13.72
C PHE A 317 21.19 9.99 -14.50
N ILE A 318 19.87 9.87 -14.54
CA ILE A 318 19.17 8.85 -15.36
C ILE A 318 19.55 8.98 -16.83
N GLU A 319 19.61 10.21 -17.33
CA GLU A 319 19.98 10.48 -18.74
C GLU A 319 21.45 10.10 -19.03
N VAL A 320 22.37 10.45 -18.12
CA VAL A 320 23.80 10.06 -18.24
C VAL A 320 23.93 8.54 -18.27
N LEU A 321 23.26 7.83 -17.36
CA LEU A 321 23.30 6.37 -17.32
C LEU A 321 22.76 5.74 -18.62
N ARG A 322 21.67 6.27 -19.18
CA ARG A 322 21.10 5.78 -20.44
C ARG A 322 22.03 5.99 -21.63
N ARG A 323 22.69 7.15 -21.72
CA ARG A 323 23.70 7.43 -22.76
C ARG A 323 24.88 6.47 -22.70
N LYS A 324 25.24 6.03 -21.48
CA LYS A 324 26.27 5.01 -21.24
C LYS A 324 25.79 3.57 -21.49
N GLY A 325 24.56 3.38 -21.96
CA GLY A 325 24.00 2.07 -22.30
C GLY A 325 23.39 1.29 -21.13
N TRP A 326 23.22 1.92 -19.93
CA TRP A 326 22.60 1.26 -18.80
C TRP A 326 21.08 1.16 -18.97
N ARG A 327 20.52 0.00 -18.65
CA ARG A 327 19.07 -0.15 -18.51
C ARG A 327 18.62 0.44 -17.19
N VAL A 328 17.97 1.60 -17.23
CA VAL A 328 17.51 2.30 -16.04
C VAL A 328 16.00 2.09 -15.83
N ARG A 329 15.61 1.70 -14.62
CA ARG A 329 14.22 1.67 -14.13
C ARG A 329 14.05 2.79 -13.10
N LYS A 330 12.95 3.54 -13.23
CA LYS A 330 12.54 4.50 -12.19
C LYS A 330 12.03 3.73 -10.97
N ALA A 331 12.45 4.16 -9.79
CA ALA A 331 12.07 3.54 -8.52
C ALA A 331 10.60 3.76 -8.19
N GLU A 332 9.97 2.75 -7.59
CA GLU A 332 8.74 2.91 -6.81
C GLU A 332 9.13 3.49 -5.45
N ASN A 333 8.74 4.75 -5.19
CA ASN A 333 9.29 5.54 -4.08
C ASN A 333 8.30 5.83 -2.95
N ASP A 334 7.13 5.17 -2.88
CA ASP A 334 6.24 5.29 -1.73
C ASP A 334 6.94 4.80 -0.44
N VAL A 335 7.08 5.72 0.53
CA VAL A 335 7.93 5.48 1.71
C VAL A 335 7.34 4.40 2.61
N LEU A 336 6.10 4.53 3.02
CA LEU A 336 5.51 3.63 4.03
C LEU A 336 5.28 2.22 3.49
N SER A 337 4.79 2.10 2.26
CA SER A 337 4.61 0.81 1.60
C SER A 337 5.94 0.12 1.35
N GLY A 338 6.95 0.89 0.95
CA GLY A 338 8.30 0.39 0.73
C GLY A 338 8.98 -0.08 2.02
N ILE A 339 8.89 0.69 3.12
CA ILE A 339 9.40 0.27 4.44
C ILE A 339 8.75 -1.04 4.88
N ARG A 340 7.41 -1.14 4.75
CA ARG A 340 6.68 -2.35 5.12
C ARG A 340 7.18 -3.55 4.32
N LEU A 341 7.24 -3.42 2.99
CA LEU A 341 7.70 -4.50 2.11
C LEU A 341 9.14 -4.92 2.43
N THR A 342 10.04 -3.96 2.64
CA THR A 342 11.43 -4.22 3.00
C THR A 342 11.52 -4.96 4.35
N SER A 343 10.74 -4.53 5.36
CA SER A 343 10.65 -5.22 6.65
C SER A 343 10.22 -6.68 6.50
N ASP A 344 9.18 -6.92 5.71
CA ASP A 344 8.65 -8.27 5.47
C ASP A 344 9.69 -9.16 4.76
N LEU A 345 10.42 -8.61 3.80
CA LEU A 345 11.45 -9.34 3.05
C LEU A 345 12.69 -9.65 3.91
N LEU A 346 13.13 -8.72 4.75
CA LEU A 346 14.23 -8.93 5.70
C LEU A 346 13.89 -10.03 6.70
N LYS A 347 12.72 -9.98 7.33
CA LYS A 347 12.27 -11.01 8.30
C LYS A 347 12.08 -12.38 7.68
N ALA A 348 11.62 -12.42 6.42
CA ALA A 348 11.46 -13.66 5.69
C ALA A 348 12.79 -14.23 5.17
N GLY A 349 13.93 -13.57 5.41
CA GLY A 349 15.24 -13.94 4.87
C GLY A 349 15.30 -13.90 3.33
N LYS A 350 14.45 -13.10 2.70
CA LYS A 350 14.43 -12.90 1.25
C LYS A 350 15.36 -11.79 0.78
N ILE A 351 15.73 -10.92 1.71
CA ILE A 351 16.79 -9.93 1.59
C ILE A 351 17.78 -10.13 2.72
N VAL A 352 19.06 -10.11 2.40
CA VAL A 352 20.18 -10.20 3.34
C VAL A 352 21.15 -9.06 3.06
N ILE A 353 21.55 -8.32 4.09
CA ILE A 353 22.60 -7.31 4.01
C ILE A 353 23.91 -7.97 4.38
N CYS A 354 24.93 -7.82 3.52
CA CYS A 354 26.23 -8.42 3.75
C CYS A 354 27.13 -7.51 4.61
N GLU A 355 28.05 -8.12 5.34
CA GLU A 355 28.99 -7.44 6.25
C GLU A 355 29.83 -6.33 5.60
N GLY A 356 30.04 -6.40 4.28
CA GLY A 356 30.73 -5.36 3.51
C GLY A 356 29.91 -4.07 3.24
N CYS A 357 28.65 -4.02 3.65
CA CYS A 357 27.76 -2.85 3.45
C CYS A 357 27.68 -2.02 4.74
N ALA A 358 28.81 -1.43 5.14
CA ALA A 358 28.97 -0.77 6.44
C ALA A 358 28.06 0.47 6.64
N ASP A 359 27.85 1.26 5.57
CA ASP A 359 26.99 2.45 5.62
C ASP A 359 25.51 2.06 5.70
N CYS A 360 25.08 1.02 4.97
CA CYS A 360 23.74 0.49 5.08
C CYS A 360 23.48 -0.07 6.49
N LEU A 361 24.42 -0.81 7.08
CA LEU A 361 24.28 -1.34 8.43
C LEU A 361 24.22 -0.22 9.47
N ARG A 362 25.04 0.82 9.32
CA ARG A 362 25.00 2.00 10.19
C ARG A 362 23.64 2.69 10.10
N GLU A 363 23.15 2.98 8.90
CA GLU A 363 21.86 3.65 8.74
C GLU A 363 20.69 2.77 9.20
N MET A 364 20.79 1.44 9.16
CA MET A 364 19.78 0.55 9.76
C MET A 364 19.55 0.84 11.25
N ASP A 365 20.60 1.17 12.00
CA ASP A 365 20.51 1.49 13.42
C ASP A 365 20.04 2.94 13.66
N GLU A 366 20.34 3.85 12.75
CA GLU A 366 20.04 5.28 12.86
C GLU A 366 18.68 5.67 12.24
N TYR A 367 18.08 4.80 11.40
CA TYR A 367 16.82 5.07 10.71
C TYR A 367 15.64 5.01 11.67
N VAL A 368 15.12 6.18 12.02
CA VAL A 368 14.09 6.34 13.06
C VAL A 368 12.85 7.05 12.55
N TRP A 369 11.73 6.81 13.22
CA TRP A 369 10.50 7.52 12.97
C TRP A 369 10.58 8.98 13.44
N ASP A 370 10.02 9.90 12.67
CA ASP A 370 9.90 11.31 13.03
C ASP A 370 8.63 11.54 13.86
N LEU A 371 8.79 11.82 15.13
CA LEU A 371 7.68 12.08 16.07
C LEU A 371 7.09 13.49 15.90
N SER A 372 7.77 14.41 15.22
CA SER A 372 7.32 15.80 15.03
C SER A 372 6.24 15.96 13.96
N GLY A 373 5.94 14.91 13.21
CA GLY A 373 5.16 14.93 11.96
C GLY A 373 3.66 15.20 12.06
N GLY A 374 3.13 15.74 13.17
CA GLY A 374 1.75 16.23 13.25
C GLY A 374 0.66 15.19 12.95
N GLY A 375 0.94 13.90 13.20
CA GLY A 375 -0.01 12.80 13.03
C GLY A 375 0.11 12.03 11.71
N LYS A 376 1.04 12.39 10.84
CA LYS A 376 1.45 11.57 9.71
C LYS A 376 2.73 10.81 10.08
N ASP A 377 2.75 9.51 9.79
CA ASP A 377 3.99 8.76 9.92
C ASP A 377 4.99 9.27 8.90
N LYS A 378 6.11 9.70 9.40
CA LYS A 378 7.27 10.11 8.60
C LYS A 378 8.50 9.47 9.20
N VAL A 379 9.49 9.24 8.39
CA VAL A 379 10.84 8.93 8.84
C VAL A 379 11.63 10.22 8.91
N ARG A 380 12.60 10.27 9.82
CA ARG A 380 13.55 11.37 9.87
C ARG A 380 14.37 11.35 8.58
N LYS A 381 14.49 12.50 7.93
CA LYS A 381 15.24 12.67 6.69
C LYS A 381 16.72 12.98 6.96
N GLU A 382 17.33 12.12 7.78
CA GLU A 382 18.72 12.10 8.14
C GLU A 382 19.19 10.65 8.18
N HIS A 383 20.34 10.33 7.63
CA HIS A 383 20.91 8.97 7.61
C HIS A 383 19.91 7.92 7.02
N ASP A 384 19.30 8.30 5.89
CA ASP A 384 18.25 7.49 5.27
C ASP A 384 18.55 7.07 3.81
N HIS A 385 19.74 7.42 3.30
CA HIS A 385 20.08 7.24 1.89
C HIS A 385 20.26 5.78 1.47
N ALA A 386 20.95 4.97 2.28
CA ALA A 386 21.06 3.54 2.05
C ALA A 386 19.73 2.81 2.33
N MET A 387 18.90 3.36 3.22
CA MET A 387 17.55 2.86 3.49
C MET A 387 16.62 3.14 2.32
N ASP A 388 16.72 4.33 1.72
CA ASP A 388 15.92 4.70 0.55
C ASP A 388 16.33 3.88 -0.68
N ASP A 389 17.64 3.69 -0.96
CA ASP A 389 18.07 2.85 -2.08
C ASP A 389 17.66 1.37 -1.89
N MET A 390 17.75 0.83 -0.68
CA MET A 390 17.27 -0.52 -0.35
C MET A 390 15.76 -0.64 -0.58
N ARG A 391 14.99 0.34 -0.15
CA ARG A 391 13.55 0.43 -0.33
C ARG A 391 13.19 0.50 -1.82
N TYR A 392 13.94 1.27 -2.62
CA TYR A 392 13.76 1.34 -4.07
C TYR A 392 13.96 -0.01 -4.73
N PHE A 393 15.00 -0.74 -4.35
CA PHE A 393 15.21 -2.10 -4.84
C PHE A 393 14.05 -3.03 -4.46
N ALA A 394 13.68 -3.06 -3.18
CA ALA A 394 12.62 -3.93 -2.68
C ALA A 394 11.28 -3.64 -3.38
N ALA A 395 10.87 -2.38 -3.45
CA ALA A 395 9.59 -1.99 -4.04
C ALA A 395 9.54 -2.24 -5.56
N THR A 396 10.62 -1.89 -6.29
CA THR A 396 10.64 -1.94 -7.75
C THR A 396 10.89 -3.35 -8.30
N VAL A 397 11.70 -4.17 -7.62
CA VAL A 397 12.10 -5.49 -8.14
C VAL A 397 11.28 -6.62 -7.52
N LEU A 398 10.90 -6.49 -6.25
CA LEU A 398 10.25 -7.56 -5.48
C LEU A 398 8.75 -7.29 -5.23
N GLY A 399 8.32 -6.02 -5.26
CA GLY A 399 6.92 -5.64 -5.10
C GLY A 399 6.02 -6.26 -6.17
N GLU A 400 6.42 -6.20 -7.43
CA GLU A 400 5.68 -6.80 -8.56
C GLU A 400 5.49 -8.32 -8.42
N ARG A 401 6.43 -9.03 -7.77
CA ARG A 401 6.37 -10.50 -7.59
C ARG A 401 5.42 -10.94 -6.49
N GLN A 402 5.24 -10.15 -5.43
CA GLN A 402 4.25 -10.47 -4.40
C GLN A 402 2.81 -10.28 -4.90
N GLU A 403 2.60 -9.38 -5.83
CA GLU A 403 1.32 -9.20 -6.50
C GLU A 403 0.94 -10.41 -7.38
N GLY A 404 1.91 -11.06 -8.02
CA GLY A 404 1.70 -12.26 -8.83
C GLY A 404 1.48 -13.55 -8.02
N VAL A 405 2.15 -13.72 -6.89
CA VAL A 405 2.06 -14.95 -6.07
C VAL A 405 0.74 -15.06 -5.31
N SER A 406 0.10 -13.92 -4.97
CA SER A 406 -1.24 -13.95 -4.36
C SER A 406 -2.33 -14.43 -5.31
N ALA A 407 -2.14 -14.30 -6.63
CA ALA A 407 -3.06 -14.79 -7.66
C ALA A 407 -2.91 -16.30 -7.95
N TRP A 408 -1.69 -16.86 -7.80
CA TRP A 408 -1.41 -18.28 -8.14
C TRP A 408 -1.71 -19.28 -7.02
N ALA A 409 -1.83 -18.84 -5.78
CA ALA A 409 -2.14 -19.72 -4.65
C ALA A 409 -3.62 -20.20 -4.62
N VAL A 410 -4.49 -19.61 -5.43
CA VAL A 410 -5.92 -19.97 -5.51
C VAL A 410 -6.22 -21.02 -6.58
N GLU A 411 -5.34 -21.22 -7.59
CA GLU A 411 -5.62 -22.11 -8.72
C GLU A 411 -5.18 -23.57 -8.54
N ARG A 412 -4.51 -23.97 -7.46
CA ARG A 412 -4.07 -25.36 -7.24
C ARG A 412 -4.88 -26.13 -6.22
N ARG A 413 -6.18 -25.91 -6.13
CA ARG A 413 -7.12 -26.85 -5.48
C ARG A 413 -8.46 -26.83 -6.24
N ARG A 414 -8.46 -27.47 -7.39
CA ARG A 414 -9.62 -28.12 -7.99
C ARG A 414 -9.28 -29.57 -8.28
#